data_b881073b66d911b45ff7a03456bf9251
#
_entry.id   b881073b66d911b45ff7a03456bf9251
#
_cell.length_a   1.000
_cell.length_b   1.000
_cell.length_c   1.000
_cell.angle_alpha   90.00
_cell.angle_beta   90.00
_cell.angle_gamma   90.00
#
_symmetry.space_group_name_H-M   'P 1'
#
loop_
_entity.id
_entity.type
_entity.pdbx_description
1 polymer ?
#
loop_
_entity_poly.entity_id
_entity_poly.type
_entity_poly.pdbx_seq_one_letter_code
_entity_poly.pdbx_strand_id
1 'polypeptide(L)'
;MDGKTVVIFLLLFLYGTEVMANIYNNPGNILLGENFAGETGKYYTGKKTGLRYSVFDSPEMGIRALYQDIRSKLRRSKGDVEDAMLRYLGGDNDKDSKKDRYKKASTHNEDVEGYIQRAIKAYEEEGEDGLVKQIIKNENKAEAQRYYLDNPQSITTGKKLAIMDLPSGTSFENAVKVYQQGEYGRKHGGRVMNDPNKNYNAQ
;
A
#
# COMPACT_ATOMS: atom_id res chain seq x y z
N MET A 1 39.25 14.94 -16.00
CA MET A 1 38.33 14.49 -14.91
C MET A 1 39.12 13.51 -14.08
N ASP A 2 39.35 13.80 -12.80
CA ASP A 2 40.09 12.91 -11.93
C ASP A 2 39.15 11.74 -11.49
N GLY A 3 39.72 10.58 -11.18
CA GLY A 3 38.97 9.38 -10.84
C GLY A 3 38.05 9.54 -9.61
N LYS A 4 38.26 10.55 -8.78
CA LYS A 4 37.42 10.85 -7.61
C LYS A 4 36.08 11.46 -8.03
N THR A 5 36.07 12.32 -9.06
CA THR A 5 34.85 12.93 -9.58
C THR A 5 33.93 11.90 -10.21
N VAL A 6 34.49 10.90 -10.92
CA VAL A 6 33.70 9.81 -11.53
C VAL A 6 33.09 8.92 -10.46
N VAL A 7 33.81 8.60 -9.39
CA VAL A 7 33.30 7.75 -8.28
C VAL A 7 32.17 8.47 -7.53
N ILE A 8 32.29 9.77 -7.29
CA ILE A 8 31.22 10.54 -6.62
C ILE A 8 29.97 10.62 -7.51
N PHE A 9 30.12 10.80 -8.83
CA PHE A 9 28.97 10.77 -9.75
C PHE A 9 28.32 9.39 -9.83
N LEU A 10 29.10 8.30 -9.80
CA LEU A 10 28.57 6.92 -9.79
C LEU A 10 27.85 6.62 -8.48
N LEU A 11 28.39 7.05 -7.34
CA LEU A 11 27.74 6.92 -6.03
C LEU A 11 26.45 7.74 -5.96
N LEU A 12 26.42 8.98 -6.44
CA LEU A 12 25.20 9.79 -6.51
C LEU A 12 24.15 9.19 -7.46
N PHE A 13 24.58 8.51 -8.53
CA PHE A 13 23.64 7.81 -9.44
C PHE A 13 23.08 6.53 -8.83
N LEU A 14 23.88 5.81 -8.03
CA LEU A 14 23.43 4.63 -7.28
C LEU A 14 22.52 5.01 -6.10
N TYR A 15 22.87 6.06 -5.36
CA TYR A 15 22.03 6.59 -4.28
C TYR A 15 20.75 7.28 -4.79
N GLY A 16 20.77 7.85 -5.98
CA GLY A 16 19.62 8.53 -6.57
C GLY A 16 18.44 7.62 -6.90
N THR A 17 18.68 6.32 -7.12
CA THR A 17 17.61 5.34 -7.37
C THR A 17 17.02 4.78 -6.08
N GLU A 18 17.79 4.72 -4.99
CA GLU A 18 17.36 4.26 -3.67
C GLU A 18 16.43 5.24 -2.95
N VAL A 19 16.67 6.55 -3.14
CA VAL A 19 15.92 7.62 -2.48
C VAL A 19 14.50 7.74 -3.03
N MET A 20 14.26 7.35 -4.28
CA MET A 20 12.98 7.63 -4.96
C MET A 20 11.80 6.82 -4.42
N ALA A 21 11.98 5.55 -4.06
CA ALA A 21 10.89 4.73 -3.50
C ALA A 21 10.56 5.12 -2.05
N ASN A 22 11.55 5.55 -1.27
CA ASN A 22 11.36 6.02 0.11
C ASN A 22 10.69 7.41 0.18
N ILE A 23 10.85 8.26 -0.85
CA ILE A 23 10.25 9.61 -0.88
C ILE A 23 8.72 9.56 -1.01
N TYR A 24 8.18 8.51 -1.60
CA TYR A 24 6.75 8.45 -1.93
C TYR A 24 5.92 7.69 -0.90
N ASN A 25 6.55 6.91 -0.02
CA ASN A 25 5.88 6.11 1.03
C ASN A 25 4.70 5.28 0.51
N ASN A 26 4.78 4.81 -0.74
CA ASN A 26 3.71 4.08 -1.42
C ASN A 26 4.17 2.68 -1.86
N PRO A 27 4.32 1.73 -0.93
CA PRO A 27 4.88 0.41 -1.22
C PRO A 27 4.01 -0.47 -2.12
N GLY A 28 2.74 -0.13 -2.26
CA GLY A 28 1.78 -0.85 -3.09
C GLY A 28 1.44 -0.14 -4.40
N ASN A 29 2.18 0.89 -4.79
CA ASN A 29 1.86 1.67 -6.00
C ASN A 29 0.37 2.06 -6.12
N ILE A 30 -0.22 2.49 -4.99
CA ILE A 30 -1.61 2.94 -4.92
C ILE A 30 -1.80 4.13 -5.85
N LEU A 31 -2.82 4.07 -6.69
CA LEU A 31 -3.13 5.13 -7.65
C LEU A 31 -3.65 6.39 -6.95
N LEU A 32 -3.36 7.55 -7.54
CA LEU A 32 -3.89 8.83 -7.08
C LEU A 32 -5.42 8.85 -7.23
N GLY A 33 -6.10 9.35 -6.20
CA GLY A 33 -7.55 9.59 -6.24
C GLY A 33 -8.39 8.61 -5.45
N GLU A 34 -7.77 7.64 -4.79
CA GLU A 34 -8.47 6.71 -3.88
C GLU A 34 -8.84 7.37 -2.53
N ASN A 35 -8.30 8.56 -2.25
CA ASN A 35 -8.58 9.38 -1.06
C ASN A 35 -8.30 8.68 0.27
N PHE A 36 -7.25 7.90 0.35
CA PHE A 36 -6.82 7.29 1.61
C PHE A 36 -6.30 8.33 2.60
N ALA A 37 -6.49 8.08 3.90
CA ALA A 37 -5.82 8.86 4.92
C ALA A 37 -4.30 8.77 4.76
N GLY A 38 -3.59 9.89 5.01
CA GLY A 38 -2.15 10.02 4.79
C GLY A 38 -1.75 10.39 3.36
N GLU A 39 -2.67 10.45 2.40
CA GLU A 39 -2.36 11.02 1.09
C GLU A 39 -2.04 12.51 1.22
N THR A 40 -0.90 12.91 0.64
CA THR A 40 -0.41 14.30 0.72
C THR A 40 -0.99 15.22 -0.36
N GLY A 41 -1.78 14.66 -1.29
CA GLY A 41 -2.21 15.34 -2.52
C GLY A 41 -1.11 15.44 -3.59
N LYS A 42 0.12 15.04 -3.28
CA LYS A 42 1.20 14.92 -4.25
C LYS A 42 1.12 13.56 -4.97
N TYR A 43 1.77 13.49 -6.13
CA TYR A 43 1.86 12.25 -6.89
C TYR A 43 3.19 12.15 -7.63
N TYR A 44 3.54 10.92 -8.00
CA TYR A 44 4.58 10.67 -9.00
C TYR A 44 3.98 9.93 -10.19
N THR A 45 4.62 10.05 -11.34
CA THR A 45 4.17 9.38 -12.57
C THR A 45 5.09 8.22 -12.89
N GLY A 46 4.50 7.04 -13.04
CA GLY A 46 5.24 5.85 -13.44
C GLY A 46 5.82 5.98 -14.84
N LYS A 47 7.14 5.84 -14.98
CA LYS A 47 7.85 6.01 -16.26
C LYS A 47 7.36 5.07 -17.37
N LYS A 48 7.00 3.84 -17.01
CA LYS A 48 6.53 2.82 -17.98
C LYS A 48 5.00 2.90 -18.19
N THR A 49 4.25 3.20 -17.14
CA THR A 49 2.78 3.12 -17.14
C THR A 49 2.11 4.44 -17.50
N GLY A 50 2.78 5.57 -17.26
CA GLY A 50 2.16 6.90 -17.34
C GLY A 50 1.11 7.18 -16.25
N LEU A 51 0.84 6.21 -15.38
CA LEU A 51 -0.13 6.33 -14.30
C LEU A 51 0.40 7.22 -13.17
N ARG A 52 -0.52 7.87 -12.47
CA ARG A 52 -0.20 8.70 -11.30
C ARG A 52 -0.43 7.90 -10.03
N TYR A 53 0.56 7.91 -9.17
CA TYR A 53 0.56 7.19 -7.90
C TYR A 53 0.60 8.16 -6.74
N SER A 54 -0.15 7.89 -5.69
CA SER A 54 -0.21 8.71 -4.48
C SER A 54 1.14 8.77 -3.75
N VAL A 55 1.36 9.89 -3.06
CA VAL A 55 2.46 10.06 -2.11
C VAL A 55 1.85 10.13 -0.71
N PHE A 56 2.32 9.27 0.18
CA PHE A 56 1.88 9.25 1.57
C PHE A 56 2.84 10.03 2.47
N ASP A 57 2.33 10.53 3.59
CA ASP A 57 3.11 11.30 4.58
C ASP A 57 4.05 10.40 5.41
N SER A 58 3.78 9.09 5.46
CA SER A 58 4.67 8.09 6.08
C SER A 58 4.55 6.71 5.42
N PRO A 59 5.57 5.83 5.58
CA PRO A 59 5.51 4.44 5.13
C PRO A 59 4.32 3.67 5.71
N GLU A 60 4.01 3.91 6.98
CA GLU A 60 2.90 3.28 7.69
C GLU A 60 1.55 3.62 7.08
N MET A 61 1.37 4.87 6.62
CA MET A 61 0.13 5.29 5.96
C MET A 61 0.00 4.70 4.55
N GLY A 62 1.10 4.56 3.82
CA GLY A 62 1.10 3.82 2.55
C GLY A 62 0.80 2.33 2.73
N ILE A 63 1.36 1.69 3.77
CA ILE A 63 1.06 0.30 4.14
C ILE A 63 -0.40 0.18 4.57
N ARG A 64 -0.90 1.11 5.38
CA ARG A 64 -2.33 1.17 5.74
C ARG A 64 -3.23 1.19 4.50
N ALA A 65 -2.94 2.08 3.56
CA ALA A 65 -3.69 2.19 2.32
C ALA A 65 -3.67 0.88 1.53
N LEU A 66 -2.52 0.21 1.43
CA LEU A 66 -2.39 -1.08 0.77
C LEU A 66 -3.27 -2.16 1.43
N TYR A 67 -3.28 -2.27 2.76
CA TYR A 67 -4.17 -3.20 3.46
C TYR A 67 -5.64 -2.92 3.15
N GLN A 68 -6.06 -1.66 3.15
CA GLN A 68 -7.45 -1.28 2.88
C GLN A 68 -7.84 -1.55 1.43
N ASP A 69 -6.94 -1.27 0.49
CA ASP A 69 -7.16 -1.53 -0.93
C ASP A 69 -7.31 -3.03 -1.19
N ILE A 70 -6.41 -3.85 -0.66
CA ILE A 70 -6.47 -5.32 -0.80
C ILE A 70 -7.73 -5.89 -0.15
N ARG A 71 -8.11 -5.46 1.05
CA ARG A 71 -9.37 -5.88 1.68
C ARG A 71 -10.60 -5.53 0.85
N SER A 72 -10.60 -4.35 0.24
CA SER A 72 -11.68 -3.95 -0.68
C SER A 72 -11.77 -4.88 -1.87
N LYS A 73 -10.63 -5.21 -2.50
CA LYS A 73 -10.58 -6.11 -3.65
C LYS A 73 -10.94 -7.55 -3.29
N LEU A 74 -10.45 -8.09 -2.19
CA LEU A 74 -10.84 -9.41 -1.68
C LEU A 74 -12.35 -9.50 -1.41
N ARG A 75 -12.93 -8.47 -0.79
CA ARG A 75 -14.39 -8.42 -0.56
C ARG A 75 -15.18 -8.41 -1.87
N ARG A 76 -14.79 -7.60 -2.85
CA ARG A 76 -15.42 -7.54 -4.17
C ARG A 76 -15.27 -8.84 -4.96
N SER A 77 -14.16 -9.52 -4.77
CA SER A 77 -13.87 -10.83 -5.36
C SER A 77 -14.45 -12.01 -4.55
N LYS A 78 -15.25 -11.75 -3.50
CA LYS A 78 -15.83 -12.77 -2.62
C LYS A 78 -14.78 -13.74 -2.04
N GLY A 79 -13.59 -13.25 -1.75
CA GLY A 79 -12.46 -14.00 -1.23
C GLY A 79 -11.60 -14.72 -2.30
N ASP A 80 -11.94 -14.62 -3.57
CA ASP A 80 -11.10 -15.15 -4.65
C ASP A 80 -9.85 -14.28 -4.81
N VAL A 81 -8.71 -14.80 -4.36
CA VAL A 81 -7.42 -14.09 -4.35
C VAL A 81 -6.93 -13.82 -5.77
N GLU A 82 -7.13 -14.73 -6.72
CA GLU A 82 -6.78 -14.52 -8.13
C GLU A 82 -7.54 -13.31 -8.69
N ASP A 83 -8.86 -13.26 -8.53
CA ASP A 83 -9.66 -12.13 -9.01
C ASP A 83 -9.29 -10.83 -8.29
N ALA A 84 -9.00 -10.88 -6.99
CA ALA A 84 -8.55 -9.73 -6.23
C ALA A 84 -7.22 -9.17 -6.77
N MET A 85 -6.28 -10.05 -7.13
CA MET A 85 -5.00 -9.66 -7.72
C MET A 85 -5.15 -9.14 -9.15
N LEU A 86 -6.05 -9.72 -9.94
CA LEU A 86 -6.38 -9.19 -11.26
C LEU A 86 -7.01 -7.79 -11.17
N ARG A 87 -7.85 -7.52 -10.17
CA ARG A 87 -8.37 -6.17 -9.89
C ARG A 87 -7.26 -5.21 -9.49
N TYR A 88 -6.31 -5.67 -8.69
CA TYR A 88 -5.16 -4.88 -8.27
C TYR A 88 -4.27 -4.48 -9.46
N LEU A 89 -3.94 -5.42 -10.32
CA LEU A 89 -3.02 -5.24 -11.46
C LEU A 89 -3.68 -4.64 -12.70
N GLY A 90 -4.93 -5.00 -12.99
CA GLY A 90 -5.62 -4.68 -14.24
C GLY A 90 -6.72 -3.62 -14.10
N GLY A 91 -6.89 -3.07 -12.89
CA GLY A 91 -7.93 -2.10 -12.58
C GLY A 91 -9.23 -2.70 -12.04
N ASP A 92 -9.83 -1.97 -11.10
CA ASP A 92 -10.95 -2.43 -10.28
C ASP A 92 -12.30 -1.99 -10.86
N ASN A 93 -12.55 -2.27 -12.14
CA ASN A 93 -13.84 -2.03 -12.77
C ASN A 93 -14.72 -3.29 -12.66
N ASP A 94 -15.88 -3.19 -11.98
CA ASP A 94 -16.79 -4.32 -11.79
C ASP A 94 -17.41 -4.87 -13.09
N LYS A 95 -17.40 -4.08 -14.17
CA LYS A 95 -17.86 -4.50 -15.50
C LYS A 95 -16.84 -5.35 -16.26
N ASP A 96 -15.59 -5.35 -15.84
CA ASP A 96 -14.53 -6.11 -16.50
C ASP A 96 -14.61 -7.59 -16.08
N SER A 97 -14.52 -8.48 -17.05
CA SER A 97 -14.29 -9.91 -16.79
C SER A 97 -12.86 -10.17 -16.29
N LYS A 98 -12.60 -11.33 -15.68
CA LYS A 98 -11.22 -11.76 -15.34
C LYS A 98 -10.29 -11.67 -16.56
N LYS A 99 -10.78 -12.07 -17.75
CA LYS A 99 -10.01 -12.00 -19.00
C LYS A 99 -9.64 -10.58 -19.37
N ASP A 100 -10.56 -9.62 -19.21
CA ASP A 100 -10.28 -8.22 -19.52
C ASP A 100 -9.27 -7.62 -18.54
N ARG A 101 -9.39 -7.94 -17.25
CA ARG A 101 -8.42 -7.52 -16.22
C ARG A 101 -7.05 -8.12 -16.49
N TYR A 102 -6.97 -9.41 -16.84
CA TYR A 102 -5.72 -10.07 -17.21
C TYR A 102 -5.06 -9.36 -18.39
N LYS A 103 -5.81 -9.06 -19.45
CA LYS A 103 -5.31 -8.32 -20.61
C LYS A 103 -4.78 -6.95 -20.23
N LYS A 104 -5.48 -6.21 -19.37
CA LYS A 104 -5.02 -4.91 -18.86
C LYS A 104 -3.76 -5.04 -18.02
N ALA A 105 -3.71 -5.99 -17.10
CA ALA A 105 -2.54 -6.26 -16.27
C ALA A 105 -1.30 -6.55 -17.12
N SER A 106 -1.46 -7.33 -18.21
CA SER A 106 -0.38 -7.72 -19.12
C SER A 106 0.17 -6.54 -19.95
N THR A 107 -0.50 -5.40 -20.00
CA THR A 107 0.05 -4.20 -20.65
C THR A 107 1.18 -3.56 -19.85
N HIS A 108 1.26 -3.84 -18.55
CA HIS A 108 2.20 -3.18 -17.63
C HIS A 108 3.10 -4.15 -16.87
N ASN A 109 2.73 -5.43 -16.86
CA ASN A 109 3.47 -6.48 -16.17
C ASN A 109 3.71 -7.66 -17.11
N GLU A 110 4.97 -8.01 -17.31
CA GLU A 110 5.40 -9.10 -18.23
C GLU A 110 5.13 -10.49 -17.63
N ASP A 111 5.01 -10.60 -16.28
CA ASP A 111 4.81 -11.86 -15.53
C ASP A 111 3.57 -11.78 -14.65
N VAL A 112 2.40 -11.54 -15.23
CA VAL A 112 1.13 -11.46 -14.49
C VAL A 112 0.81 -12.78 -13.79
N GLU A 113 0.97 -13.90 -14.49
CA GLU A 113 0.69 -15.23 -13.95
C GLU A 113 1.58 -15.54 -12.75
N GLY A 114 2.89 -15.40 -12.89
CA GLY A 114 3.82 -15.63 -11.78
C GLY A 114 3.61 -14.65 -10.62
N TYR A 115 3.22 -13.42 -10.89
CA TYR A 115 2.84 -12.46 -9.84
C TYR A 115 1.66 -12.99 -9.02
N ILE A 116 0.59 -13.43 -9.69
CA ILE A 116 -0.63 -13.93 -9.06
C ILE A 116 -0.34 -15.22 -8.27
N GLN A 117 0.40 -16.16 -8.83
CA GLN A 117 0.74 -17.41 -8.16
C GLN A 117 1.54 -17.19 -6.88
N ARG A 118 2.52 -16.27 -6.90
CA ARG A 118 3.26 -15.89 -5.69
C ARG A 118 2.35 -15.24 -4.64
N ALA A 119 1.39 -14.42 -5.07
CA ALA A 119 0.44 -13.76 -4.19
C ALA A 119 -0.54 -14.76 -3.54
N ILE A 120 -1.08 -15.70 -4.32
CA ILE A 120 -1.95 -16.79 -3.82
C ILE A 120 -1.22 -17.60 -2.76
N LYS A 121 0.01 -18.07 -3.09
CA LYS A 121 0.81 -18.84 -2.14
C LYS A 121 1.06 -18.07 -0.84
N ALA A 122 1.43 -16.80 -0.92
CA ALA A 122 1.66 -15.98 0.27
C ALA A 122 0.38 -15.79 1.10
N TYR A 123 -0.77 -15.67 0.45
CA TYR A 123 -2.06 -15.58 1.13
C TYR A 123 -2.44 -16.90 1.83
N GLU A 124 -2.18 -18.05 1.21
CA GLU A 124 -2.41 -19.36 1.81
C GLU A 124 -1.53 -19.58 3.06
N GLU A 125 -0.30 -19.08 3.06
CA GLU A 125 0.66 -19.23 4.16
C GLU A 125 0.39 -18.27 5.33
N GLU A 126 0.14 -16.99 5.05
CA GLU A 126 0.07 -15.94 6.08
C GLU A 126 -1.18 -15.03 5.97
N GLY A 127 -2.17 -15.39 5.16
CA GLY A 127 -3.38 -14.59 4.94
C GLY A 127 -3.07 -13.21 4.33
N GLU A 128 -3.83 -12.19 4.75
CA GLU A 128 -3.64 -10.81 4.27
C GLU A 128 -2.21 -10.30 4.46
N ASP A 129 -1.53 -10.71 5.53
CA ASP A 129 -0.17 -10.27 5.82
C ASP A 129 0.82 -10.79 4.78
N GLY A 130 0.71 -12.06 4.43
CA GLY A 130 1.52 -12.67 3.38
C GLY A 130 1.27 -11.99 2.04
N LEU A 131 0.01 -11.73 1.70
CA LEU A 131 -0.37 -11.07 0.46
C LEU A 131 0.22 -9.64 0.37
N VAL A 132 0.06 -8.83 1.43
CA VAL A 132 0.61 -7.46 1.48
C VAL A 132 2.14 -7.48 1.37
N LYS A 133 2.82 -8.35 2.12
CA LYS A 133 4.28 -8.51 2.04
C LYS A 133 4.72 -8.91 0.63
N GLN A 134 3.99 -9.83 -0.01
CA GLN A 134 4.32 -10.28 -1.37
C GLN A 134 4.12 -9.18 -2.41
N ILE A 135 3.07 -8.35 -2.27
CA ILE A 135 2.87 -7.18 -3.13
C ILE A 135 4.04 -6.21 -2.97
N ILE A 136 4.42 -5.87 -1.73
CA ILE A 136 5.57 -5.01 -1.47
C ILE A 136 6.84 -5.56 -2.14
N LYS A 137 7.07 -6.88 -2.08
CA LYS A 137 8.19 -7.54 -2.76
C LYS A 137 8.14 -7.41 -4.28
N ASN A 138 6.97 -7.52 -4.88
CA ASN A 138 6.81 -7.49 -6.32
C ASN A 138 6.92 -6.06 -6.88
N GLU A 139 6.34 -5.07 -6.18
CA GLU A 139 6.26 -3.69 -6.65
C GLU A 139 7.55 -2.90 -6.43
N ASN A 140 8.31 -3.26 -5.41
CA ASN A 140 9.53 -2.55 -5.07
C ASN A 140 10.75 -3.35 -5.52
N LYS A 141 11.59 -2.77 -6.39
CA LYS A 141 12.88 -3.35 -6.74
C LYS A 141 13.78 -3.40 -5.50
N ALA A 142 14.72 -4.32 -5.48
CA ALA A 142 15.51 -4.88 -4.37
C ALA A 142 15.81 -4.00 -3.13
N GLU A 143 15.85 -2.70 -3.24
CA GLU A 143 16.26 -1.78 -2.17
C GLU A 143 15.09 -1.20 -1.38
N ALA A 144 14.00 -0.81 -2.05
CA ALA A 144 12.76 -0.45 -1.39
C ALA A 144 12.11 -1.64 -0.69
N GLN A 145 12.31 -2.84 -1.23
CA GLN A 145 11.92 -4.11 -0.65
C GLN A 145 12.56 -4.32 0.73
N ARG A 146 13.85 -4.05 0.87
CA ARG A 146 14.56 -4.14 2.16
C ARG A 146 13.97 -3.20 3.20
N TYR A 147 13.65 -1.96 2.83
CA TYR A 147 13.13 -0.99 3.79
C TYR A 147 11.85 -1.48 4.48
N TYR A 148 10.86 -1.96 3.73
CA TYR A 148 9.60 -2.40 4.32
C TYR A 148 9.68 -3.76 5.02
N LEU A 149 10.50 -4.68 4.52
CA LEU A 149 10.65 -6.02 5.11
C LEU A 149 11.65 -6.03 6.26
N ASP A 150 12.68 -5.18 6.21
CA ASP A 150 13.65 -5.02 7.29
C ASP A 150 13.11 -4.12 8.42
N ASN A 151 12.01 -3.38 8.18
CA ASN A 151 11.31 -2.60 9.19
C ASN A 151 9.90 -3.18 9.48
N PRO A 152 9.81 -4.37 10.11
CA PRO A 152 8.53 -5.05 10.36
C PRO A 152 7.59 -4.23 11.25
N GLN A 153 8.13 -3.25 11.97
CA GLN A 153 7.35 -2.33 12.79
C GLN A 153 6.44 -1.43 11.94
N SER A 154 6.91 -0.95 10.78
CA SER A 154 6.08 -0.15 9.87
C SER A 154 4.92 -0.96 9.30
N ILE A 155 5.16 -2.24 8.94
CA ILE A 155 4.08 -3.15 8.50
C ILE A 155 3.08 -3.37 9.64
N THR A 156 3.57 -3.67 10.84
CA THR A 156 2.72 -3.88 12.02
C THR A 156 1.88 -2.65 12.35
N THR A 157 2.49 -1.47 12.33
CA THR A 157 1.78 -0.20 12.59
C THR A 157 0.77 0.11 11.49
N GLY A 158 1.16 0.01 10.23
CA GLY A 158 0.25 0.22 9.10
C GLY A 158 -0.97 -0.71 9.14
N LYS A 159 -0.76 -2.00 9.43
CA LYS A 159 -1.85 -2.96 9.64
C LYS A 159 -2.80 -2.56 10.78
N LYS A 160 -2.25 -2.13 11.92
CA LYS A 160 -3.06 -1.64 13.06
C LYS A 160 -3.87 -0.41 12.69
N LEU A 161 -3.29 0.52 11.95
CA LEU A 161 -4.01 1.70 11.47
C LEU A 161 -5.05 1.37 10.39
N ALA A 162 -4.87 0.27 9.64
CA ALA A 162 -5.77 -0.12 8.57
C ALA A 162 -7.15 -0.61 9.02
N ILE A 163 -7.30 -0.98 10.30
CA ILE A 163 -8.62 -1.33 10.88
C ILE A 163 -9.40 -0.12 11.35
N MET A 164 -8.79 1.08 11.31
CA MET A 164 -9.42 2.31 11.74
C MET A 164 -10.09 3.01 10.56
N ASP A 165 -11.29 3.52 10.80
CA ASP A 165 -11.94 4.46 9.89
C ASP A 165 -11.37 5.86 10.14
N LEU A 166 -10.47 6.29 9.26
CA LEU A 166 -9.81 7.60 9.34
C LEU A 166 -10.26 8.45 8.16
N PRO A 167 -10.67 9.71 8.39
CA PRO A 167 -10.98 10.64 7.32
C PRO A 167 -9.81 10.80 6.33
N SER A 168 -10.14 11.05 5.07
CA SER A 168 -9.16 11.46 4.07
C SER A 168 -8.36 12.68 4.56
N GLY A 169 -7.06 12.71 4.29
CA GLY A 169 -6.17 13.78 4.75
C GLY A 169 -5.73 13.68 6.22
N THR A 170 -6.17 12.65 6.97
CA THR A 170 -5.61 12.39 8.32
C THR A 170 -4.13 12.06 8.20
N SER A 171 -3.26 12.86 8.85
CA SER A 171 -1.82 12.60 8.89
C SER A 171 -1.47 11.40 9.77
N PHE A 172 -0.27 10.84 9.57
CA PHE A 172 0.26 9.75 10.40
C PHE A 172 0.27 10.11 11.90
N GLU A 173 0.74 11.30 12.24
CA GLU A 173 0.77 11.76 13.64
C GLU A 173 -0.63 11.75 14.26
N ASN A 174 -1.63 12.27 13.55
CA ASN A 174 -3.01 12.27 14.04
C ASN A 174 -3.60 10.86 14.09
N ALA A 175 -3.31 10.00 13.13
CA ALA A 175 -3.73 8.60 13.14
C ALA A 175 -3.18 7.85 14.37
N VAL A 176 -1.91 8.06 14.72
CA VAL A 176 -1.29 7.47 15.91
C VAL A 176 -1.95 7.99 17.20
N LYS A 177 -2.22 9.28 17.29
CA LYS A 177 -2.94 9.85 18.46
C LYS A 177 -4.30 9.20 18.64
N VAL A 178 -5.10 9.08 17.58
CA VAL A 178 -6.42 8.43 17.62
C VAL A 178 -6.30 6.97 18.05
N TYR A 179 -5.31 6.24 17.49
CA TYR A 179 -5.05 4.86 17.88
C TYR A 179 -4.73 4.72 19.38
N GLN A 180 -3.80 5.53 19.88
CA GLN A 180 -3.40 5.52 21.29
C GLN A 180 -4.56 5.86 22.23
N GLN A 181 -5.39 6.84 21.87
CA GLN A 181 -6.58 7.19 22.63
C GLN A 181 -7.59 6.05 22.68
N GLY A 182 -7.79 5.35 21.55
CA GLY A 182 -8.67 4.18 21.48
C GLY A 182 -8.14 3.00 22.31
N GLU A 183 -6.82 2.75 22.33
CA GLU A 183 -6.22 1.73 23.19
C GLU A 183 -6.30 2.11 24.68
N TYR A 184 -6.06 3.36 25.02
CA TYR A 184 -6.18 3.86 26.37
C TYR A 184 -7.63 3.70 26.88
N GLY A 185 -8.61 4.09 26.07
CA GLY A 185 -10.01 3.93 26.40
C GLY A 185 -10.41 2.47 26.67
N ARG A 186 -9.92 1.53 25.84
CA ARG A 186 -10.17 0.09 26.05
C ARG A 186 -9.55 -0.45 27.34
N LYS A 187 -8.33 -0.06 27.66
CA LYS A 187 -7.63 -0.50 28.89
C LYS A 187 -8.26 0.03 30.19
N HIS A 188 -8.91 1.18 30.12
CA HIS A 188 -9.47 1.86 31.29
C HIS A 188 -11.01 1.86 31.33
N GLY A 189 -11.66 0.97 30.57
CA GLY A 189 -13.13 0.83 30.56
C GLY A 189 -13.87 1.97 29.87
N GLY A 190 -13.17 2.86 29.19
CA GLY A 190 -13.78 3.90 28.35
C GLY A 190 -14.47 3.29 27.13
N ARG A 191 -15.61 3.84 26.73
CA ARG A 191 -16.26 3.48 25.47
C ARG A 191 -15.31 3.78 24.31
N VAL A 192 -15.03 2.78 23.49
CA VAL A 192 -14.29 2.96 22.24
C VAL A 192 -15.10 3.91 21.36
N MET A 193 -14.55 5.07 21.01
CA MET A 193 -15.23 6.06 20.13
C MET A 193 -15.45 5.57 18.68
N ASN A 194 -15.00 4.37 18.33
CA ASN A 194 -15.10 3.78 17.00
C ASN A 194 -15.94 2.49 17.05
N ASP A 195 -17.19 2.59 17.44
CA ASP A 195 -18.18 1.56 17.13
C ASP A 195 -18.65 1.82 15.69
N PRO A 196 -18.30 0.96 14.71
CA PRO A 196 -18.68 1.15 13.30
C PRO A 196 -20.20 1.09 13.09
N ASN A 197 -20.97 0.73 14.14
CA ASN A 197 -22.43 0.67 14.12
C ASN A 197 -23.11 1.92 14.74
N LYS A 198 -22.35 2.91 15.18
CA LYS A 198 -22.94 4.16 15.65
C LYS A 198 -22.88 5.24 14.59
N ASN A 199 -24.05 5.49 13.98
CA ASN A 199 -24.32 6.69 13.21
C ASN A 199 -24.06 7.94 14.08
N TYR A 200 -22.98 8.67 13.80
CA TYR A 200 -22.72 10.00 14.37
C TYR A 200 -23.47 11.10 13.61
N ASN A 201 -24.69 10.83 13.16
CA ASN A 201 -25.60 11.85 12.62
C ASN A 201 -26.70 12.10 13.65
N ALA A 202 -26.38 12.82 14.72
CA ALA A 202 -27.35 13.52 15.55
C ALA A 202 -26.61 14.55 16.44
N GLN A 203 -26.39 15.72 15.93
CA GLN A 203 -26.74 17.08 16.42
C GLN A 203 -25.92 18.13 15.73
#